data_18fcc503ac415235b24d3316e682a797
#
_entry.id   18fcc503ac415235b24d3316e682a797
#
_cell.length_a   1.000
_cell.length_b   1.000
_cell.length_c   1.000
_cell.angle_alpha   90.00
_cell.angle_beta   90.00
_cell.angle_gamma   90.00
#
_symmetry.space_group_name_H-M   'P 1'
#
loop_
_entity.id
_entity.type
_entity.pdbx_description
1 polymer ?
#
loop_
_entity_poly.entity_id
_entity_poly.type
_entity_poly.pdbx_seq_one_letter_code
_entity_poly.pdbx_strand_id
1 'polypeptide(L)'
;MKLITCENLTLGYEGKALLSGLSFTVESGNYLCIVGENGSGKSTLMKTLLHLQPPMSGTIAMGEGLKINEIGYLPQQTALQRDFPASVEEIVMSGFLGRMGLRPFYTQAEKKEASELMEKTGIADLAKRCYRELSGGQQQRVLLTRALCATRKILLLDEPVSGLDPMAMADMYQIINQLNKEDKVTIIMISHDIEEVATYATHVLHIGENIFFGTKEEYLKSKIGKRLVEAREEGTV
;
A
#
# COMPACT_ATOMS: atom_id res chain seq x y z
N MET A 1 8.89 5.98 16.16
CA MET A 1 8.45 7.33 15.72
C MET A 1 7.09 7.19 15.07
N LYS A 2 6.05 7.94 15.55
CA LYS A 2 4.68 7.83 15.03
C LYS A 2 4.56 8.61 13.72
N LEU A 3 4.16 7.94 12.65
CA LEU A 3 3.90 8.56 11.33
C LEU A 3 2.41 8.88 11.13
N ILE A 4 1.53 7.98 11.55
CA ILE A 4 0.08 8.17 11.45
C ILE A 4 -0.54 7.72 12.76
N THR A 5 -1.42 8.53 13.34
CA THR A 5 -2.24 8.17 14.51
C THR A 5 -3.70 8.39 14.16
N CYS A 6 -4.50 7.34 14.29
CA CYS A 6 -5.95 7.34 14.08
C CYS A 6 -6.64 7.16 15.43
N GLU A 7 -7.60 8.03 15.77
CA GLU A 7 -8.32 8.00 17.03
C GLU A 7 -9.83 8.02 16.82
N ASN A 8 -10.51 6.97 17.28
CA ASN A 8 -11.97 6.80 17.25
C ASN A 8 -12.60 7.08 15.87
N LEU A 9 -11.92 6.62 14.79
CA LEU A 9 -12.42 6.85 13.43
C LEU A 9 -13.73 6.12 13.20
N THR A 10 -14.68 6.83 12.61
CA THR A 10 -15.87 6.26 11.98
C THR A 10 -15.78 6.53 10.48
N LEU A 11 -15.85 5.46 9.70
CA LEU A 11 -15.76 5.49 8.23
C LEU A 11 -17.11 5.09 7.63
N GLY A 12 -17.49 5.68 6.52
CA GLY A 12 -18.73 5.35 5.85
C GLY A 12 -18.98 6.18 4.61
N TYR A 13 -20.14 5.97 3.99
CA TYR A 13 -20.61 6.68 2.80
C TYR A 13 -22.05 7.14 3.00
N GLU A 14 -22.41 8.30 2.45
CA GLU A 14 -23.79 8.82 2.39
C GLU A 14 -24.51 8.75 3.75
N GLY A 15 -23.81 9.05 4.83
CA GLY A 15 -24.40 9.04 6.18
C GLY A 15 -24.51 7.65 6.82
N LYS A 16 -24.13 6.57 6.15
CA LYS A 16 -24.09 5.21 6.73
C LYS A 16 -22.71 4.86 7.20
N ALA A 17 -22.54 4.57 8.49
CA ALA A 17 -21.29 4.08 9.05
C ALA A 17 -21.05 2.63 8.60
N LEU A 18 -19.86 2.37 8.05
CA LEU A 18 -19.36 1.01 7.74
C LEU A 18 -18.50 0.46 8.87
N LEU A 19 -17.74 1.33 9.51
CA LEU A 19 -16.75 0.98 10.52
C LEU A 19 -16.72 2.11 11.56
N SER A 20 -16.76 1.78 12.84
CA SER A 20 -16.76 2.75 13.93
C SER A 20 -15.77 2.38 15.03
N GLY A 21 -15.23 3.41 15.71
CA GLY A 21 -14.35 3.23 16.87
C GLY A 21 -12.95 2.72 16.53
N LEU A 22 -12.49 2.91 15.28
CA LEU A 22 -11.17 2.45 14.85
C LEU A 22 -10.06 3.36 15.41
N SER A 23 -9.15 2.78 16.19
CA SER A 23 -7.98 3.47 16.73
C SER A 23 -6.73 2.63 16.52
N PHE A 24 -5.70 3.21 15.90
CA PHE A 24 -4.41 2.56 15.69
C PHE A 24 -3.30 3.60 15.44
N THR A 25 -2.06 3.15 15.56
CA THR A 25 -0.88 3.99 15.28
C THR A 25 0.08 3.23 14.36
N VAL A 26 0.60 3.93 13.35
CA VAL A 26 1.64 3.43 12.45
C VAL A 26 2.95 4.13 12.79
N GLU A 27 3.97 3.36 13.11
CA GLU A 27 5.31 3.87 13.39
C GLU A 27 6.26 3.68 12.20
N SER A 28 7.31 4.49 12.16
CA SER A 28 8.35 4.40 11.13
C SER A 28 8.94 2.99 11.07
N GLY A 29 9.03 2.43 9.87
CA GLY A 29 9.52 1.07 9.62
C GLY A 29 8.52 -0.04 9.90
N ASN A 30 7.28 0.27 10.34
CA ASN A 30 6.24 -0.76 10.43
C ASN A 30 5.91 -1.34 9.05
N TYR A 31 5.56 -2.62 9.04
CA TYR A 31 4.84 -3.28 7.97
C TYR A 31 3.46 -3.66 8.51
N LEU A 32 2.47 -2.77 8.28
CA LEU A 32 1.09 -2.95 8.71
C LEU A 32 0.28 -3.64 7.62
N CYS A 33 -0.21 -4.84 7.87
CA CYS A 33 -1.21 -5.50 7.03
C CYS A 33 -2.63 -5.19 7.51
N ILE A 34 -3.47 -4.68 6.62
CA ILE A 34 -4.90 -4.49 6.83
C ILE A 34 -5.63 -5.67 6.21
N VAL A 35 -6.29 -6.45 7.04
CA VAL A 35 -7.01 -7.67 6.64
C VAL A 35 -8.48 -7.58 7.02
N GLY A 36 -9.33 -8.40 6.40
CA GLY A 36 -10.76 -8.47 6.68
C GLY A 36 -11.57 -8.80 5.44
N GLU A 37 -12.86 -9.05 5.62
CA GLU A 37 -13.78 -9.44 4.54
C GLU A 37 -13.97 -8.33 3.48
N ASN A 38 -14.45 -8.72 2.31
CA ASN A 38 -14.83 -7.75 1.27
C ASN A 38 -15.98 -6.88 1.77
N GLY A 39 -15.89 -5.57 1.51
CA GLY A 39 -16.89 -4.60 1.99
C GLY A 39 -16.70 -4.14 3.44
N SER A 40 -15.72 -4.65 4.20
CA SER A 40 -15.49 -4.25 5.59
C SER A 40 -14.98 -2.81 5.79
N GLY A 41 -14.64 -2.09 4.71
CA GLY A 41 -14.20 -0.69 4.77
C GLY A 41 -12.69 -0.49 4.60
N LYS A 42 -11.91 -1.52 4.23
CA LYS A 42 -10.45 -1.42 4.03
C LYS A 42 -10.06 -0.34 3.02
N SER A 43 -10.63 -0.37 1.82
CA SER A 43 -10.35 0.65 0.78
C SER A 43 -10.89 2.03 1.17
N THR A 44 -11.97 2.10 1.97
CA THR A 44 -12.44 3.36 2.55
C THR A 44 -11.41 3.92 3.53
N LEU A 45 -10.83 3.08 4.39
CA LEU A 45 -9.75 3.48 5.28
C LEU A 45 -8.55 4.01 4.49
N MET A 46 -8.12 3.32 3.42
CA MET A 46 -7.01 3.78 2.57
C MET A 46 -7.29 5.17 1.97
N LYS A 47 -8.50 5.39 1.42
CA LYS A 47 -8.90 6.71 0.90
C LYS A 47 -8.91 7.79 1.98
N THR A 48 -9.31 7.43 3.20
CA THR A 48 -9.33 8.36 4.34
C THR A 48 -7.93 8.70 4.82
N LEU A 49 -7.00 7.73 4.88
CA LEU A 49 -5.59 7.97 5.18
C LEU A 49 -4.90 8.86 4.13
N LEU A 50 -5.35 8.79 2.87
CA LEU A 50 -4.88 9.65 1.77
C LEU A 50 -5.58 11.00 1.71
N HIS A 51 -6.47 11.31 2.66
CA HIS A 51 -7.32 12.50 2.67
C HIS A 51 -8.17 12.67 1.39
N LEU A 52 -8.41 11.59 0.65
CA LEU A 52 -9.31 11.58 -0.50
C LEU A 52 -10.79 11.56 -0.08
N GLN A 53 -11.04 11.17 1.15
CA GLN A 53 -12.36 11.15 1.78
C GLN A 53 -12.22 11.51 3.26
N PRO A 54 -13.02 12.43 3.81
CA PRO A 54 -13.00 12.72 5.24
C PRO A 54 -13.61 11.54 6.03
N PRO A 55 -13.16 11.28 7.27
CA PRO A 55 -13.89 10.39 8.17
C PRO A 55 -15.23 11.01 8.57
N MET A 56 -16.22 10.19 8.93
CA MET A 56 -17.49 10.68 9.48
C MET A 56 -17.30 11.25 10.90
N SER A 57 -16.38 10.68 11.68
CA SER A 57 -15.96 11.18 12.99
C SER A 57 -14.59 10.63 13.35
N GLY A 58 -13.97 11.16 14.43
CA GLY A 58 -12.63 10.83 14.86
C GLY A 58 -11.57 11.68 14.16
N THR A 59 -10.30 11.40 14.44
CA THR A 59 -9.17 12.21 13.97
C THR A 59 -8.07 11.34 13.35
N ILE A 60 -7.37 11.92 12.35
CA ILE A 60 -6.15 11.37 11.78
C ILE A 60 -5.07 12.43 11.96
N ALA A 61 -4.03 12.12 12.71
CA ALA A 61 -2.87 12.97 12.89
C ALA A 61 -1.68 12.40 12.10
N MET A 62 -1.08 13.25 11.25
CA MET A 62 0.21 12.97 10.60
C MET A 62 1.33 13.45 11.52
N GLY A 63 2.24 12.54 11.87
CA GLY A 63 3.40 12.82 12.72
C GLY A 63 4.64 13.19 11.93
N GLU A 64 5.65 13.72 12.64
CA GLU A 64 7.02 13.91 12.17
C GLU A 64 7.18 14.68 10.86
N GLY A 65 6.29 15.67 10.65
CA GLY A 65 6.30 16.47 9.42
C GLY A 65 5.98 15.68 8.16
N LEU A 66 5.35 14.51 8.28
CA LEU A 66 4.83 13.78 7.13
C LEU A 66 3.74 14.62 6.46
N LYS A 67 3.93 14.91 5.18
CA LYS A 67 2.94 15.60 4.37
C LYS A 67 2.17 14.59 3.53
N ILE A 68 0.92 14.88 3.20
CA ILE A 68 0.07 14.01 2.40
C ILE A 68 0.66 13.70 1.01
N ASN A 69 1.35 14.65 0.40
CA ASN A 69 2.02 14.50 -0.89
C ASN A 69 3.37 13.72 -0.80
N GLU A 70 3.76 13.31 0.40
CA GLU A 70 4.90 12.42 0.67
C GLU A 70 4.45 10.98 0.96
N ILE A 71 3.17 10.66 0.76
CA ILE A 71 2.65 9.30 0.85
C ILE A 71 2.63 8.70 -0.55
N GLY A 72 3.37 7.62 -0.75
CA GLY A 72 3.29 6.85 -1.99
C GLY A 72 2.05 5.97 -1.99
N TYR A 73 1.29 5.97 -3.06
CA TYR A 73 0.08 5.16 -3.16
C TYR A 73 0.08 4.30 -4.41
N LEU A 74 -0.11 3.01 -4.22
CA LEU A 74 -0.38 2.03 -5.26
C LEU A 74 -1.83 1.58 -5.12
N PRO A 75 -2.73 2.06 -5.98
CA PRO A 75 -4.13 1.66 -5.97
C PRO A 75 -4.32 0.26 -6.53
N GLN A 76 -5.42 -0.38 -6.20
CA GLN A 76 -5.89 -1.58 -6.89
C GLN A 76 -6.05 -1.29 -8.38
N GLN A 77 -5.41 -2.11 -9.22
CA GLN A 77 -5.33 -1.87 -10.65
C GLN A 77 -6.68 -2.18 -11.34
N THR A 78 -7.18 -1.23 -12.10
CA THR A 78 -8.36 -1.40 -12.95
C THR A 78 -8.00 -1.77 -14.38
N ALA A 79 -8.93 -2.38 -15.13
CA ALA A 79 -8.73 -2.72 -16.53
C ALA A 79 -8.36 -1.51 -17.41
N LEU A 80 -8.96 -0.34 -17.15
CA LEU A 80 -8.67 0.90 -17.88
C LEU A 80 -7.24 1.40 -17.65
N GLN A 81 -6.69 1.20 -16.47
CA GLN A 81 -5.31 1.59 -16.17
C GLN A 81 -4.28 0.73 -16.88
N ARG A 82 -4.62 -0.53 -17.19
CA ARG A 82 -3.72 -1.46 -17.90
C ARG A 82 -3.44 -1.05 -19.33
N ASP A 83 -4.34 -0.33 -19.96
CA ASP A 83 -4.26 0.04 -21.40
C ASP A 83 -3.73 1.47 -21.63
N PHE A 84 -2.99 2.03 -20.65
CA PHE A 84 -2.50 3.40 -20.73
C PHE A 84 -1.34 3.53 -21.72
N PRO A 85 -1.43 4.41 -22.75
CA PRO A 85 -0.46 4.50 -23.85
C PRO A 85 0.72 5.44 -23.53
N ALA A 86 1.45 5.17 -22.44
CA ALA A 86 2.65 5.92 -22.07
C ALA A 86 3.84 4.98 -21.89
N SER A 87 5.05 5.50 -21.98
CA SER A 87 6.25 4.75 -21.65
C SER A 87 6.36 4.51 -20.14
N VAL A 88 7.09 3.47 -19.76
CA VAL A 88 7.39 3.16 -18.35
C VAL A 88 8.03 4.36 -17.66
N GLU A 89 9.03 4.99 -18.31
CA GLU A 89 9.72 6.16 -17.76
C GLU A 89 8.75 7.32 -17.49
N GLU A 90 7.82 7.63 -18.40
CA GLU A 90 6.82 8.69 -18.20
C GLU A 90 5.91 8.39 -17.00
N ILE A 91 5.46 7.15 -16.85
CA ILE A 91 4.63 6.75 -15.70
C ILE A 91 5.41 6.88 -14.40
N VAL A 92 6.64 6.35 -14.34
CA VAL A 92 7.51 6.42 -13.16
C VAL A 92 7.76 7.88 -12.78
N MET A 93 8.18 8.70 -13.74
CA MET A 93 8.46 10.13 -13.52
C MET A 93 7.24 10.90 -13.01
N SER A 94 6.02 10.51 -13.40
CA SER A 94 4.79 11.14 -12.91
C SER A 94 4.63 11.06 -11.37
N GLY A 95 5.32 10.13 -10.72
CA GLY A 95 5.34 10.01 -9.25
C GLY A 95 5.92 11.25 -8.54
N PHE A 96 6.79 12.00 -9.21
CA PHE A 96 7.36 13.23 -8.63
C PHE A 96 6.44 14.45 -8.68
N LEU A 97 5.32 14.39 -9.42
CA LEU A 97 4.44 15.56 -9.64
C LEU A 97 3.99 16.22 -8.32
N GLY A 98 3.69 15.45 -7.30
CA GLY A 98 3.32 15.99 -5.98
C GLY A 98 4.43 16.76 -5.27
N ARG A 99 5.70 16.56 -5.67
CA ARG A 99 6.90 17.20 -5.10
C ARG A 99 7.42 18.37 -5.94
N MET A 100 6.97 18.49 -7.20
CA MET A 100 7.49 19.50 -8.14
C MET A 100 7.01 20.92 -7.84
N GLY A 101 5.87 21.09 -7.18
CA GLY A 101 5.23 22.40 -7.02
C GLY A 101 4.87 23.02 -8.38
N LEU A 102 5.32 24.24 -8.64
CA LEU A 102 5.05 24.96 -9.90
C LEU A 102 6.14 24.75 -10.99
N ARG A 103 7.10 23.86 -10.77
CA ARG A 103 8.16 23.61 -11.75
C ARG A 103 7.61 22.83 -12.96
N PRO A 104 7.87 23.27 -14.21
CA PRO A 104 7.38 22.58 -15.41
C PRO A 104 8.24 21.38 -15.84
N PHE A 105 9.47 21.25 -15.31
CA PHE A 105 10.42 20.20 -15.72
C PHE A 105 11.00 19.46 -14.53
N TYR A 106 11.28 18.16 -14.74
CA TYR A 106 12.00 17.32 -13.79
C TYR A 106 13.47 17.72 -13.69
N THR A 107 14.03 17.69 -12.50
CA THR A 107 15.44 17.92 -12.25
C THR A 107 16.30 16.71 -12.65
N GLN A 108 17.60 16.90 -12.80
CA GLN A 108 18.54 15.79 -13.02
C GLN A 108 18.59 14.82 -11.82
N ALA A 109 18.40 15.35 -10.59
CA ALA A 109 18.33 14.52 -9.39
C ALA A 109 17.10 13.60 -9.41
N GLU A 110 15.92 14.10 -9.82
CA GLU A 110 14.70 13.29 -9.94
C GLU A 110 14.83 12.23 -11.05
N LYS A 111 15.44 12.56 -12.17
CA LYS A 111 15.73 11.59 -13.25
C LYS A 111 16.68 10.47 -12.77
N LYS A 112 17.71 10.83 -12.03
CA LYS A 112 18.66 9.87 -11.44
C LYS A 112 17.95 8.99 -10.41
N GLU A 113 17.14 9.59 -9.51
CA GLU A 113 16.35 8.88 -8.52
C GLU A 113 15.38 7.88 -9.19
N ALA A 114 14.70 8.29 -10.27
CA ALA A 114 13.82 7.39 -11.03
C ALA A 114 14.59 6.20 -11.63
N SER A 115 15.78 6.45 -12.22
CA SER A 115 16.62 5.38 -12.77
C SER A 115 17.05 4.37 -11.70
N GLU A 116 17.51 4.84 -10.54
CA GLU A 116 17.90 4.00 -9.41
C GLU A 116 16.73 3.17 -8.87
N LEU A 117 15.53 3.78 -8.80
CA LEU A 117 14.31 3.07 -8.39
C LEU A 117 13.87 2.04 -9.43
N MET A 118 13.99 2.35 -10.74
CA MET A 118 13.68 1.37 -11.80
C MET A 118 14.65 0.17 -11.77
N GLU A 119 15.94 0.41 -11.51
CA GLU A 119 16.92 -0.66 -11.31
C GLU A 119 16.55 -1.52 -10.11
N LYS A 120 16.23 -0.91 -8.98
CA LYS A 120 15.86 -1.58 -7.73
C LYS A 120 14.61 -2.45 -7.88
N THR A 121 13.63 -2.02 -8.66
CA THR A 121 12.39 -2.76 -8.90
C THR A 121 12.45 -3.69 -10.12
N GLY A 122 13.61 -3.77 -10.79
CA GLY A 122 13.85 -4.68 -11.91
C GLY A 122 13.05 -4.35 -13.17
N ILE A 123 12.91 -3.04 -13.49
CA ILE A 123 12.20 -2.54 -14.68
C ILE A 123 13.02 -1.54 -15.51
N ALA A 124 14.31 -1.38 -15.24
CA ALA A 124 15.16 -0.39 -15.93
C ALA A 124 15.26 -0.65 -17.43
N ASP A 125 15.36 -1.91 -17.83
CA ASP A 125 15.39 -2.36 -19.23
C ASP A 125 14.07 -2.10 -19.99
N LEU A 126 12.98 -1.86 -19.26
CA LEU A 126 11.65 -1.59 -19.80
C LEU A 126 11.35 -0.08 -19.92
N ALA A 127 12.24 0.82 -19.51
CA ALA A 127 11.98 2.26 -19.37
C ALA A 127 11.32 2.90 -20.61
N LYS A 128 11.74 2.50 -21.81
CA LYS A 128 11.23 3.02 -23.09
C LYS A 128 10.05 2.23 -23.67
N ARG A 129 9.68 1.10 -23.08
CA ARG A 129 8.56 0.29 -23.55
C ARG A 129 7.22 0.94 -23.21
N CYS A 130 6.21 0.67 -24.04
CA CYS A 130 4.86 1.11 -23.75
C CYS A 130 4.27 0.27 -22.60
N TYR A 131 3.69 0.91 -21.59
CA TYR A 131 3.15 0.28 -20.39
C TYR A 131 2.12 -0.82 -20.69
N ARG A 132 1.21 -0.58 -21.64
CA ARG A 132 0.18 -1.57 -22.05
C ARG A 132 0.75 -2.87 -22.65
N GLU A 133 2.01 -2.88 -23.08
CA GLU A 133 2.67 -4.05 -23.65
C GLU A 133 3.34 -4.94 -22.59
N LEU A 134 3.30 -4.51 -21.34
CA LEU A 134 3.91 -5.21 -20.22
C LEU A 134 3.02 -6.31 -19.66
N SER A 135 3.63 -7.35 -19.07
CA SER A 135 2.91 -8.33 -18.25
C SER A 135 2.30 -7.67 -17.00
N GLY A 136 1.30 -8.30 -16.40
CA GLY A 136 0.66 -7.77 -15.18
C GLY A 136 1.66 -7.50 -14.05
N GLY A 137 2.60 -8.40 -13.80
CA GLY A 137 3.65 -8.22 -12.80
C GLY A 137 4.60 -7.07 -13.13
N GLN A 138 4.98 -6.89 -14.40
CA GLN A 138 5.77 -5.74 -14.83
C GLN A 138 5.00 -4.43 -14.64
N GLN A 139 3.72 -4.40 -15.00
CA GLN A 139 2.86 -3.22 -14.79
C GLN A 139 2.76 -2.85 -13.30
N GLN A 140 2.60 -3.83 -12.42
CA GLN A 140 2.56 -3.58 -10.98
C GLN A 140 3.89 -3.04 -10.45
N ARG A 141 5.04 -3.56 -10.92
CA ARG A 141 6.36 -3.01 -10.56
C ARG A 141 6.54 -1.57 -11.04
N VAL A 142 6.01 -1.20 -12.21
CA VAL A 142 6.00 0.20 -12.68
C VAL A 142 5.19 1.09 -11.76
N LEU A 143 3.99 0.68 -11.35
CA LEU A 143 3.14 1.45 -10.44
C LEU A 143 3.76 1.56 -9.03
N LEU A 144 4.41 0.51 -8.53
CA LEU A 144 5.17 0.54 -7.28
C LEU A 144 6.33 1.55 -7.37
N THR A 145 7.08 1.53 -8.47
CA THR A 145 8.19 2.46 -8.70
C THR A 145 7.70 3.90 -8.76
N ARG A 146 6.58 4.14 -9.44
CA ARG A 146 5.91 5.44 -9.45
C ARG A 146 5.55 5.91 -8.04
N ALA A 147 4.99 5.02 -7.21
CA ALA A 147 4.65 5.34 -5.82
C ALA A 147 5.91 5.67 -4.99
N LEU A 148 7.03 4.99 -5.23
CA LEU A 148 8.32 5.27 -4.59
C LEU A 148 8.89 6.64 -4.99
N CYS A 149 8.65 7.11 -6.20
CA CYS A 149 9.04 8.46 -6.62
C CYS A 149 8.30 9.56 -5.82
N ALA A 150 7.11 9.29 -5.28
CA ALA A 150 6.39 10.22 -4.44
C ALA A 150 6.95 10.30 -3.02
N THR A 151 7.58 9.23 -2.51
CA THR A 151 7.95 9.10 -1.09
C THR A 151 9.19 8.25 -0.86
N ARG A 152 9.87 8.52 0.27
CA ARG A 152 10.83 7.60 0.90
C ARG A 152 10.42 7.18 2.31
N LYS A 153 9.24 7.59 2.77
CA LYS A 153 8.80 7.42 4.17
C LYS A 153 7.76 6.33 4.32
N ILE A 154 6.70 6.37 3.50
CA ILE A 154 5.53 5.51 3.66
C ILE A 154 4.85 5.17 2.34
N LEU A 155 4.56 3.89 2.14
CA LEU A 155 3.78 3.37 1.01
C LEU A 155 2.45 2.81 1.50
N LEU A 156 1.37 3.20 0.84
CA LEU A 156 0.05 2.61 0.94
C LEU A 156 -0.19 1.74 -0.29
N LEU A 157 -0.43 0.44 -0.09
CA LEU A 157 -0.57 -0.56 -1.14
C LEU A 157 -1.95 -1.22 -1.03
N ASP A 158 -2.79 -1.03 -2.04
CA ASP A 158 -4.15 -1.59 -2.07
C ASP A 158 -4.16 -2.83 -2.97
N GLU A 159 -4.07 -4.03 -2.35
CA GLU A 159 -4.01 -5.34 -3.00
C GLU A 159 -2.96 -5.40 -4.14
N PRO A 160 -1.67 -5.14 -3.84
CA PRO A 160 -0.63 -4.95 -4.87
C PRO A 160 -0.36 -6.18 -5.74
N VAL A 161 -0.79 -7.35 -5.32
CA VAL A 161 -0.56 -8.64 -6.01
C VAL A 161 -1.81 -9.23 -6.63
N SER A 162 -2.95 -8.53 -6.53
CA SER A 162 -4.23 -9.04 -7.06
C SER A 162 -4.16 -9.30 -8.57
N GLY A 163 -4.52 -10.53 -8.96
CA GLY A 163 -4.54 -10.96 -10.37
C GLY A 163 -3.16 -11.22 -10.99
N LEU A 164 -2.11 -11.35 -10.18
CA LEU A 164 -0.80 -11.79 -10.62
C LEU A 164 -0.69 -13.32 -10.57
N ASP A 165 0.19 -13.88 -11.41
CA ASP A 165 0.60 -15.27 -11.29
C ASP A 165 1.48 -15.47 -10.03
N PRO A 166 1.63 -16.71 -9.52
CA PRO A 166 2.34 -16.98 -8.27
C PRO A 166 3.80 -16.49 -8.27
N MET A 167 4.50 -16.53 -9.41
CA MET A 167 5.88 -16.09 -9.51
C MET A 167 5.98 -14.56 -9.41
N ALA A 168 5.14 -13.84 -10.18
CA ALA A 168 5.09 -12.39 -10.12
C ALA A 168 4.63 -11.87 -8.74
N MET A 169 3.76 -12.62 -8.06
CA MET A 169 3.32 -12.34 -6.68
C MET A 169 4.50 -12.45 -5.70
N ALA A 170 5.26 -13.55 -5.75
CA ALA A 170 6.42 -13.76 -4.90
C ALA A 170 7.49 -12.67 -5.10
N ASP A 171 7.79 -12.33 -6.36
CA ASP A 171 8.72 -11.26 -6.71
C ASP A 171 8.27 -9.91 -6.12
N MET A 172 6.97 -9.58 -6.22
CA MET A 172 6.44 -8.33 -5.71
C MET A 172 6.57 -8.24 -4.19
N TYR A 173 6.23 -9.30 -3.46
CA TYR A 173 6.39 -9.36 -2.00
C TYR A 173 7.85 -9.24 -1.58
N GLN A 174 8.77 -9.87 -2.33
CA GLN A 174 10.19 -9.74 -2.06
C GLN A 174 10.68 -8.29 -2.21
N ILE A 175 10.27 -7.59 -3.28
CA ILE A 175 10.61 -6.17 -3.48
C ILE A 175 10.04 -5.32 -2.34
N ILE A 176 8.76 -5.48 -1.97
CA ILE A 176 8.12 -4.73 -0.88
C ILE A 176 8.84 -4.99 0.46
N ASN A 177 9.21 -6.25 0.73
CA ASN A 177 9.94 -6.59 1.94
C ASN A 177 11.33 -5.97 1.99
N GLN A 178 12.07 -5.96 0.87
CA GLN A 178 13.36 -5.27 0.79
C GLN A 178 13.23 -3.77 1.07
N LEU A 179 12.24 -3.10 0.48
CA LEU A 179 11.95 -1.68 0.76
C LEU A 179 11.70 -1.43 2.26
N ASN A 180 10.98 -2.32 2.93
CA ASN A 180 10.74 -2.18 4.37
C ASN A 180 11.98 -2.49 5.21
N LYS A 181 12.68 -3.60 4.94
CA LYS A 181 13.80 -4.08 5.78
C LYS A 181 15.09 -3.29 5.56
N GLU A 182 15.42 -2.98 4.32
CA GLU A 182 16.68 -2.32 3.95
C GLU A 182 16.54 -0.80 3.92
N ASP A 183 15.52 -0.27 3.24
CA ASP A 183 15.32 1.18 3.09
C ASP A 183 14.50 1.80 4.22
N LYS A 184 13.97 0.99 5.14
CA LYS A 184 13.13 1.43 6.27
C LYS A 184 11.85 2.16 5.84
N VAL A 185 11.38 1.91 4.62
CA VAL A 185 10.10 2.44 4.17
C VAL A 185 8.98 1.79 4.98
N THR A 186 8.10 2.60 5.54
CA THR A 186 6.90 2.11 6.24
C THR A 186 5.88 1.62 5.23
N ILE A 187 5.32 0.45 5.46
CA ILE A 187 4.33 -0.17 4.56
C ILE A 187 2.97 -0.24 5.26
N ILE A 188 1.93 0.21 4.59
CA ILE A 188 0.54 -0.09 4.94
C ILE A 188 -0.05 -0.80 3.74
N MET A 189 -0.44 -2.07 3.90
CA MET A 189 -0.92 -2.87 2.79
C MET A 189 -2.24 -3.55 3.10
N ILE A 190 -3.19 -3.45 2.18
CA ILE A 190 -4.38 -4.32 2.19
C ILE A 190 -3.99 -5.64 1.56
N SER A 191 -4.22 -6.73 2.27
CA SER A 191 -3.99 -8.09 1.79
C SER A 191 -5.13 -9.02 2.21
N HIS A 192 -5.40 -10.00 1.37
CA HIS A 192 -6.27 -11.13 1.67
C HIS A 192 -5.46 -12.41 1.98
N ASP A 193 -4.14 -12.35 1.86
CA ASP A 193 -3.26 -13.49 2.07
C ASP A 193 -2.69 -13.53 3.49
N ILE A 194 -3.11 -14.55 4.27
CA ILE A 194 -2.67 -14.75 5.64
C ILE A 194 -1.21 -15.21 5.72
N GLU A 195 -0.71 -15.96 4.72
CA GLU A 195 0.70 -16.37 4.68
C GLU A 195 1.61 -15.15 4.56
N GLU A 196 1.20 -14.19 3.74
CA GLU A 196 1.89 -12.92 3.64
C GLU A 196 1.93 -12.19 4.97
N VAL A 197 0.76 -12.09 5.64
CA VAL A 197 0.67 -11.49 6.97
C VAL A 197 1.63 -12.19 7.94
N ALA A 198 1.62 -13.53 7.96
CA ALA A 198 2.48 -14.33 8.83
C ALA A 198 3.97 -14.16 8.52
N THR A 199 4.32 -13.95 7.24
CA THR A 199 5.71 -13.85 6.78
C THR A 199 6.28 -12.45 6.96
N TYR A 200 5.59 -11.42 6.50
CA TYR A 200 6.15 -10.08 6.31
C TYR A 200 5.66 -9.04 7.32
N ALA A 201 4.42 -9.14 7.81
CA ALA A 201 3.86 -8.13 8.69
C ALA A 201 4.63 -7.98 10.01
N THR A 202 4.71 -6.76 10.51
CA THR A 202 5.07 -6.47 11.92
C THR A 202 3.82 -6.25 12.76
N HIS A 203 2.80 -5.64 12.17
CA HIS A 203 1.51 -5.35 12.79
C HIS A 203 0.37 -5.74 11.88
N VAL A 204 -0.77 -6.03 12.49
CA VAL A 204 -2.01 -6.39 11.79
C VAL A 204 -3.14 -5.50 12.29
N LEU A 205 -3.90 -4.98 11.35
CA LEU A 205 -5.19 -4.35 11.57
C LEU A 205 -6.27 -5.23 10.92
N HIS A 206 -7.03 -5.94 11.73
CA HIS A 206 -8.17 -6.71 11.25
C HIS A 206 -9.44 -5.86 11.32
N ILE A 207 -10.14 -5.76 10.20
CA ILE A 207 -11.41 -5.04 10.07
C ILE A 207 -12.52 -6.05 9.75
N GLY A 208 -13.44 -6.26 10.68
CA GLY A 208 -14.57 -7.18 10.57
C GLY A 208 -15.60 -6.89 11.66
N GLU A 209 -16.42 -7.88 12.04
CA GLU A 209 -17.32 -7.78 13.19
C GLU A 209 -16.61 -7.37 14.47
N ASN A 210 -15.36 -7.84 14.62
CA ASN A 210 -14.47 -7.45 15.70
C ASN A 210 -13.25 -6.77 15.09
N ILE A 211 -12.91 -5.60 15.58
CA ILE A 211 -11.69 -4.88 15.19
C ILE A 211 -10.54 -5.38 16.08
N PHE A 212 -9.40 -5.67 15.45
CA PHE A 212 -8.15 -5.98 16.16
C PHE A 212 -7.03 -5.12 15.59
N PHE A 213 -6.23 -4.54 16.46
CA PHE A 213 -4.96 -3.94 16.12
C PHE A 213 -3.90 -4.37 17.11
N GLY A 214 -2.75 -4.85 16.62
CA GLY A 214 -1.65 -5.31 17.46
C GLY A 214 -0.51 -5.88 16.63
N THR A 215 0.46 -6.50 17.31
CA THR A 215 1.57 -7.20 16.64
C THR A 215 1.06 -8.44 15.89
N LYS A 216 1.83 -8.87 14.91
CA LYS A 216 1.57 -10.13 14.18
C LYS A 216 1.42 -11.32 15.12
N GLU A 217 2.30 -11.43 16.11
CA GLU A 217 2.32 -12.52 17.09
C GLU A 217 1.04 -12.54 17.95
N GLU A 218 0.56 -11.37 18.36
CA GLU A 218 -0.70 -11.23 19.09
C GLU A 218 -1.90 -11.62 18.21
N TYR A 219 -1.88 -11.18 16.95
CA TYR A 219 -2.93 -11.51 15.98
C TYR A 219 -3.04 -13.01 15.74
N LEU A 220 -1.94 -13.68 15.43
CA LEU A 220 -1.92 -15.13 15.18
C LEU A 220 -2.35 -15.97 16.40
N LYS A 221 -2.14 -15.45 17.61
CA LYS A 221 -2.60 -16.09 18.86
C LYS A 221 -4.07 -15.79 19.19
N SER A 222 -4.64 -14.75 18.59
CA SER A 222 -6.02 -14.34 18.81
C SER A 222 -7.03 -15.38 18.27
N LYS A 223 -8.28 -15.33 18.77
CA LYS A 223 -9.36 -16.17 18.23
C LYS A 223 -9.63 -15.88 16.75
N ILE A 224 -9.46 -14.62 16.32
CA ILE A 224 -9.66 -14.19 14.93
C ILE A 224 -8.59 -14.80 14.03
N GLY A 225 -7.31 -14.65 14.40
CA GLY A 225 -6.19 -15.18 13.63
C GLY A 225 -6.24 -16.70 13.50
N LYS A 226 -6.55 -17.42 14.59
CA LYS A 226 -6.67 -18.89 14.57
C LYS A 226 -7.76 -19.37 13.62
N ARG A 227 -8.96 -18.77 13.67
CA ARG A 227 -10.06 -19.12 12.75
C ARG A 227 -9.68 -18.94 11.28
N LEU A 228 -8.94 -17.90 10.96
CA LEU A 228 -8.52 -17.65 9.58
C LEU A 228 -7.47 -18.66 9.10
N VAL A 229 -6.55 -19.08 9.97
CA VAL A 229 -5.57 -20.12 9.65
C VAL A 229 -6.29 -21.47 9.47
N GLU A 230 -7.19 -21.84 10.37
CA GLU A 230 -7.98 -23.08 10.32
C GLU A 230 -8.87 -23.15 9.07
N ALA A 231 -9.59 -22.08 8.75
CA ALA A 231 -10.49 -22.01 7.57
C ALA A 231 -9.72 -22.24 6.25
N ARG A 232 -8.47 -21.83 6.20
CA ARG A 232 -7.61 -22.05 5.02
C ARG A 232 -7.09 -23.48 4.92
N GLU A 233 -6.67 -24.10 6.04
CA GLU A 233 -6.26 -25.51 6.07
C GLU A 233 -7.40 -26.43 5.61
N GLU A 234 -8.65 -26.03 5.86
CA GLU A 234 -9.88 -26.73 5.42
C GLU A 234 -10.28 -26.41 3.98
N GLY A 235 -9.57 -25.52 3.26
CA GLY A 235 -9.84 -25.16 1.85
C GLY A 235 -11.16 -24.40 1.64
N THR A 236 -11.66 -23.70 2.66
CA THR A 236 -12.98 -23.03 2.69
C THR A 236 -12.89 -21.53 2.35
N VAL A 237 -11.68 -20.98 2.05
CA VAL A 237 -11.48 -19.56 1.69
C VAL A 237 -10.65 -19.45 0.44
#